data_4925013396ba6de359678de1a59974f8
#
_entry.id   4925013396ba6de359678de1a59974f8
#
_cell.length_a   1.000
_cell.length_b   1.000
_cell.length_c   1.000
_cell.angle_alpha   90.00
_cell.angle_beta   90.00
_cell.angle_gamma   90.00
#
_symmetry.space_group_name_H-M   'P 1'
#
loop_
_entity.id
_entity.type
_entity.pdbx_description
1 polymer ?
#
loop_
_entity_poly.entity_id
_entity_poly.type
_entity_poly.pdbx_seq_one_letter_code
_entity_poly.pdbx_strand_id
1 'polypeptide(L)'
;MRIIGLAGWSGSGKTTLLTKVIPCLVGRGLKVSTVKHAHHNFDLDKPGKDSHAHRMAGATEVLVGSSSRWAVVHELRHESEPTLATLLAKASPVDLVLIEGYKRERHPKLEVHRAAVGKPLLHPDDSAIVAIASDVPLPQARVPRVDLDDIEAIADILLRHAAAFAPDAHPSAAGASA
;
A
#
# COMPACT_ATOMS: atom_id res chain seq x y z
N MET A 1 -9.68 8.94 6.17
CA MET A 1 -8.90 7.70 6.40
C MET A 1 -7.48 8.04 6.82
N ARG A 2 -6.76 7.11 7.46
CA ARG A 2 -5.33 7.28 7.79
C ARG A 2 -4.50 6.37 6.91
N ILE A 3 -3.24 6.74 6.63
CA ILE A 3 -2.34 5.99 5.77
C ILE A 3 -0.99 5.77 6.45
N ILE A 4 -0.37 4.61 6.22
CA ILE A 4 1.01 4.32 6.59
C ILE A 4 1.61 3.29 5.64
N GLY A 5 2.88 3.45 5.30
CA GLY A 5 3.59 2.58 4.38
C GLY A 5 4.43 1.52 5.08
N LEU A 6 4.77 0.47 4.34
CA LEU A 6 5.82 -0.48 4.67
C LEU A 6 6.97 -0.31 3.67
N ALA A 7 8.15 0.05 4.17
CA ALA A 7 9.38 0.12 3.40
C ALA A 7 10.26 -1.12 3.69
N GLY A 8 11.22 -1.39 2.84
CA GLY A 8 12.16 -2.51 3.01
C GLY A 8 12.58 -3.10 1.67
N TRP A 9 13.72 -3.76 1.65
CA TRP A 9 14.25 -4.41 0.47
C TRP A 9 13.40 -5.59 0.01
N SER A 10 13.59 -6.02 -1.24
CA SER A 10 12.96 -7.27 -1.71
C SER A 10 13.41 -8.43 -0.80
N GLY A 11 12.49 -9.32 -0.46
CA GLY A 11 12.77 -10.44 0.46
C GLY A 11 12.76 -10.09 1.95
N SER A 12 12.60 -8.80 2.37
CA SER A 12 12.56 -8.44 3.79
C SER A 12 11.31 -8.95 4.54
N GLY A 13 10.30 -9.46 3.83
CA GLY A 13 9.11 -10.04 4.45
C GLY A 13 7.94 -9.07 4.64
N LYS A 14 7.89 -7.93 3.93
CA LYS A 14 6.77 -6.96 3.99
C LYS A 14 5.41 -7.60 3.78
N THR A 15 5.26 -8.39 2.72
CA THR A 15 4.00 -9.08 2.41
C THR A 15 3.64 -10.09 3.52
N THR A 16 4.62 -10.84 4.03
CA THR A 16 4.42 -11.77 5.16
C THR A 16 3.99 -11.02 6.42
N LEU A 17 4.59 -9.86 6.71
CA LEU A 17 4.19 -9.03 7.84
C LEU A 17 2.75 -8.52 7.67
N LEU A 18 2.39 -8.03 6.47
CA LEU A 18 1.03 -7.58 6.17
C LEU A 18 0.00 -8.68 6.42
N THR A 19 0.27 -9.93 6.01
CA THR A 19 -0.66 -11.05 6.22
C THR A 19 -0.85 -11.42 7.70
N LYS A 20 0.07 -11.03 8.58
CA LYS A 20 -0.04 -11.20 10.04
C LYS A 20 -0.72 -10.00 10.72
N VAL A 21 -0.35 -8.78 10.33
CA VAL A 21 -0.84 -7.56 11.00
C VAL A 21 -2.26 -7.17 10.58
N ILE A 22 -2.68 -7.47 9.36
CA ILE A 22 -4.06 -7.18 8.90
C ILE A 22 -5.10 -7.89 9.78
N PRO A 23 -5.01 -9.20 10.06
CA PRO A 23 -5.95 -9.86 10.97
C PRO A 23 -5.96 -9.27 12.38
N CYS A 24 -4.81 -8.85 12.92
CA CYS A 24 -4.71 -8.18 14.21
C CYS A 24 -5.49 -6.85 14.20
N LEU A 25 -5.29 -6.00 13.20
CA LEU A 25 -6.01 -4.73 13.05
C LEU A 25 -7.51 -4.91 12.85
N VAL A 26 -7.90 -5.88 12.02
CA VAL A 26 -9.32 -6.24 11.80
C VAL A 26 -9.96 -6.79 13.08
N GLY A 27 -9.24 -7.61 13.85
CA GLY A 27 -9.68 -8.11 15.16
C GLY A 27 -9.90 -6.99 16.19
N ARG A 28 -9.24 -5.84 16.04
CA ARG A 28 -9.45 -4.62 16.83
C ARG A 28 -10.64 -3.77 16.32
N GLY A 29 -11.41 -4.26 15.34
CA GLY A 29 -12.61 -3.62 14.79
C GLY A 29 -12.33 -2.59 13.70
N LEU A 30 -11.12 -2.51 13.15
CA LEU A 30 -10.75 -1.54 12.12
C LEU A 30 -11.08 -2.07 10.72
N LYS A 31 -11.57 -1.18 9.85
CA LYS A 31 -11.63 -1.41 8.41
C LYS A 31 -10.27 -1.08 7.80
N VAL A 32 -9.64 -2.08 7.20
CA VAL A 32 -8.28 -1.97 6.63
C VAL A 32 -8.33 -2.20 5.12
N SER A 33 -7.68 -1.32 4.37
CA SER A 33 -7.40 -1.51 2.93
C SER A 33 -5.89 -1.55 2.69
N THR A 34 -5.50 -2.09 1.55
CA THR A 34 -4.10 -2.09 1.13
C THR A 34 -3.94 -1.48 -0.24
N VAL A 35 -2.83 -0.78 -0.45
CA VAL A 35 -2.37 -0.34 -1.77
C VAL A 35 -1.00 -0.92 -2.00
N LYS A 36 -0.81 -1.59 -3.14
CA LYS A 36 0.48 -2.17 -3.51
C LYS A 36 0.94 -1.61 -4.84
N HIS A 37 2.18 -1.09 -4.86
CA HIS A 37 2.85 -0.74 -6.11
C HIS A 37 3.46 -2.01 -6.73
N ALA A 38 3.02 -2.35 -7.93
CA ALA A 38 3.59 -3.44 -8.71
C ALA A 38 4.68 -2.89 -9.63
N HIS A 39 5.87 -3.49 -9.60
CA HIS A 39 6.99 -3.09 -10.47
C HIS A 39 6.93 -3.71 -11.88
N HIS A 40 6.01 -4.63 -12.11
CA HIS A 40 5.78 -5.32 -13.37
C HIS A 40 4.29 -5.35 -13.67
N ASN A 41 3.94 -5.60 -14.93
CA ASN A 41 2.54 -5.82 -15.29
C ASN A 41 1.92 -6.89 -14.39
N PHE A 42 0.76 -6.60 -13.88
CA PHE A 42 -0.03 -7.53 -13.08
C PHE A 42 -1.37 -7.77 -13.76
N ASP A 43 -1.85 -9.00 -13.69
CA ASP A 43 -3.17 -9.38 -14.15
C ASP A 43 -4.03 -9.83 -12.99
N LEU A 44 -5.21 -9.22 -12.84
CA LEU A 44 -6.29 -9.68 -11.96
C LEU A 44 -7.28 -10.55 -12.69
N ASP A 45 -7.27 -10.47 -14.00
CA ASP A 45 -8.07 -11.23 -14.94
C ASP A 45 -7.36 -12.50 -15.40
N LYS A 46 -8.14 -13.49 -15.86
CA LYS A 46 -7.59 -14.72 -16.45
C LYS A 46 -7.91 -14.78 -17.95
N PRO A 47 -6.94 -15.11 -18.82
CA PRO A 47 -7.22 -15.41 -20.20
C PRO A 47 -8.36 -16.43 -20.34
N GLY A 48 -9.27 -16.20 -21.28
CA GLY A 48 -10.44 -17.05 -21.52
C GLY A 48 -11.67 -16.72 -20.70
N LYS A 49 -11.65 -15.65 -19.87
CA LYS A 49 -12.83 -15.10 -19.19
C LYS A 49 -13.36 -13.87 -19.95
N ASP A 50 -14.66 -13.62 -19.84
CA ASP A 50 -15.34 -12.53 -20.54
C ASP A 50 -14.74 -11.16 -20.21
N SER A 51 -14.41 -10.92 -18.92
CA SER A 51 -13.74 -9.70 -18.47
C SER A 51 -12.42 -9.45 -19.20
N HIS A 52 -11.60 -10.49 -19.37
CA HIS A 52 -10.36 -10.42 -20.12
C HIS A 52 -10.63 -10.12 -21.61
N ALA A 53 -11.64 -10.76 -22.22
CA ALA A 53 -12.01 -10.52 -23.61
C ALA A 53 -12.48 -9.07 -23.83
N HIS A 54 -13.29 -8.51 -22.92
CA HIS A 54 -13.73 -7.11 -22.98
C HIS A 54 -12.53 -6.14 -22.91
N ARG A 55 -11.59 -6.38 -22.01
CA ARG A 55 -10.37 -5.57 -21.84
C ARG A 55 -9.51 -5.62 -23.11
N MET A 56 -9.28 -6.82 -23.67
CA MET A 56 -8.51 -7.01 -24.91
C MET A 56 -9.21 -6.42 -26.14
N ALA A 57 -10.55 -6.37 -26.15
CA ALA A 57 -11.34 -5.75 -27.20
C ALA A 57 -11.30 -4.20 -27.17
N GLY A 58 -10.72 -3.60 -26.13
CA GLY A 58 -10.49 -2.16 -26.09
C GLY A 58 -11.26 -1.40 -24.99
N ALA A 59 -11.97 -2.08 -24.07
CA ALA A 59 -12.62 -1.41 -22.97
C ALA A 59 -11.58 -0.68 -22.10
N THR A 60 -11.85 0.59 -21.74
CA THR A 60 -11.01 1.40 -20.85
C THR A 60 -11.10 0.89 -19.42
N GLU A 61 -12.31 0.54 -18.98
CA GLU A 61 -12.56 -0.07 -17.67
C GLU A 61 -13.43 -1.30 -17.82
N VAL A 62 -13.16 -2.30 -17.00
CA VAL A 62 -14.02 -3.47 -16.85
C VAL A 62 -14.38 -3.63 -15.39
N LEU A 63 -15.68 -3.53 -15.10
CA LEU A 63 -16.24 -3.76 -13.78
C LEU A 63 -16.78 -5.18 -13.71
N VAL A 64 -16.30 -5.95 -12.75
CA VAL A 64 -16.78 -7.32 -12.51
C VAL A 64 -17.39 -7.39 -11.13
N GLY A 65 -18.64 -7.82 -11.05
CA GLY A 65 -19.38 -7.91 -9.79
C GLY A 65 -19.97 -9.31 -9.56
N SER A 66 -20.06 -9.70 -8.29
CA SER A 66 -20.74 -10.89 -7.81
C SER A 66 -21.45 -10.59 -6.48
N SER A 67 -22.14 -11.55 -5.92
CA SER A 67 -22.79 -11.41 -4.60
C SER A 67 -21.81 -11.21 -3.44
N SER A 68 -20.51 -11.51 -3.63
CA SER A 68 -19.51 -11.49 -2.53
C SER A 68 -18.38 -10.49 -2.75
N ARG A 69 -18.16 -10.05 -3.98
CA ARG A 69 -17.05 -9.13 -4.32
C ARG A 69 -17.27 -8.44 -5.66
N TRP A 70 -16.61 -7.32 -5.83
CA TRP A 70 -16.49 -6.65 -7.11
C TRP A 70 -15.05 -6.16 -7.31
N ALA A 71 -14.66 -5.94 -8.56
CA ALA A 71 -13.38 -5.38 -8.93
C ALA A 71 -13.54 -4.45 -10.13
N VAL A 72 -12.64 -3.46 -10.23
CA VAL A 72 -12.46 -2.61 -11.40
C VAL A 72 -11.05 -2.83 -11.91
N VAL A 73 -10.94 -3.10 -13.19
CA VAL A 73 -9.65 -3.09 -13.91
C VAL A 73 -9.69 -1.91 -14.86
N HIS A 74 -8.81 -0.94 -14.65
CA HIS A 74 -8.63 0.23 -15.50
C HIS A 74 -7.36 0.08 -16.30
N GLU A 75 -7.47 0.17 -17.63
CA GLU A 75 -6.36 0.09 -18.57
C GLU A 75 -5.82 1.50 -18.85
N LEU A 76 -4.63 1.79 -18.42
CA LEU A 76 -4.02 3.13 -18.59
C LEU A 76 -3.79 3.48 -20.07
N ARG A 77 -3.53 2.47 -20.90
CA ARG A 77 -3.24 2.65 -22.34
C ARG A 77 -2.19 3.73 -22.61
N HIS A 78 -2.64 4.96 -22.86
CA HIS A 78 -1.77 6.14 -23.09
C HIS A 78 -1.75 7.11 -21.90
N GLU A 79 -2.47 6.80 -20.82
CA GLU A 79 -2.46 7.59 -19.60
C GLU A 79 -1.15 7.38 -18.84
N SER A 80 -0.74 8.38 -18.08
CA SER A 80 0.40 8.25 -17.17
C SER A 80 0.04 7.35 -15.99
N GLU A 81 1.06 6.74 -15.38
CA GLU A 81 0.89 5.97 -14.15
C GLU A 81 0.21 6.82 -13.06
N PRO A 82 -0.87 6.31 -12.42
CA PRO A 82 -1.57 7.04 -11.38
C PRO A 82 -0.68 7.25 -10.16
N THR A 83 -0.75 8.45 -9.59
CA THR A 83 -0.08 8.74 -8.32
C THR A 83 -0.72 7.95 -7.17
N LEU A 84 0.01 7.79 -6.05
CA LEU A 84 -0.56 7.22 -4.83
C LEU A 84 -1.83 7.97 -4.39
N ALA A 85 -1.82 9.31 -4.46
CA ALA A 85 -2.97 10.14 -4.12
C ALA A 85 -4.20 9.83 -5.01
N THR A 86 -3.98 9.66 -6.32
CA THR A 86 -5.05 9.28 -7.26
C THR A 86 -5.67 7.93 -6.91
N LEU A 87 -4.84 6.93 -6.57
CA LEU A 87 -5.34 5.60 -6.18
C LEU A 87 -6.09 5.64 -4.85
N LEU A 88 -5.56 6.39 -3.87
CA LEU A 88 -6.21 6.55 -2.57
C LEU A 88 -7.56 7.29 -2.67
N ALA A 89 -7.68 8.25 -3.59
CA ALA A 89 -8.94 8.95 -3.85
C ALA A 89 -10.02 8.04 -4.48
N LYS A 90 -9.61 6.99 -5.20
CA LYS A 90 -10.51 5.97 -5.77
C LYS A 90 -10.89 4.87 -4.76
N ALA A 91 -10.16 4.75 -3.66
CA ALA A 91 -10.43 3.73 -2.64
C ALA A 91 -11.67 4.08 -1.80
N SER A 92 -12.44 3.06 -1.40
CA SER A 92 -13.53 3.24 -0.45
C SER A 92 -13.01 3.76 0.90
N PRO A 93 -13.75 4.63 1.60
CA PRO A 93 -13.36 5.11 2.92
C PRO A 93 -13.21 3.97 3.93
N VAL A 94 -12.05 3.92 4.58
CA VAL A 94 -11.70 2.95 5.63
C VAL A 94 -10.98 3.67 6.77
N ASP A 95 -10.73 2.97 7.88
CA ASP A 95 -10.01 3.54 9.02
C ASP A 95 -8.52 3.67 8.73
N LEU A 96 -7.93 2.64 8.08
CA LEU A 96 -6.50 2.57 7.81
C LEU A 96 -6.22 1.99 6.43
N VAL A 97 -5.30 2.62 5.69
CA VAL A 97 -4.71 2.07 4.45
C VAL A 97 -3.24 1.73 4.69
N LEU A 98 -2.88 0.48 4.45
CA LEU A 98 -1.50 -0.01 4.48
C LEU A 98 -0.93 0.02 3.07
N ILE A 99 0.20 0.71 2.88
CA ILE A 99 0.80 0.95 1.57
C ILE A 99 2.08 0.12 1.45
N GLU A 100 2.13 -0.77 0.47
CA GLU A 100 3.34 -1.52 0.12
C GLU A 100 3.95 -0.96 -1.17
N GLY A 101 5.22 -0.57 -1.12
CA GLY A 101 5.90 0.11 -2.22
C GLY A 101 5.90 1.63 -2.03
N TYR A 102 5.82 2.40 -3.13
CA TYR A 102 5.81 3.87 -3.10
C TYR A 102 6.93 4.48 -2.23
N LYS A 103 8.15 3.95 -2.33
CA LYS A 103 9.31 4.31 -1.50
C LYS A 103 9.64 5.80 -1.54
N ARG A 104 9.35 6.49 -2.65
CA ARG A 104 9.66 7.90 -2.85
C ARG A 104 8.62 8.86 -2.28
N GLU A 105 7.44 8.35 -1.90
CA GLU A 105 6.37 9.15 -1.31
C GLU A 105 6.68 9.51 0.15
N ARG A 106 6.19 10.67 0.60
CA ARG A 106 6.54 11.22 1.92
C ARG A 106 5.61 10.82 3.07
N HIS A 107 4.71 9.83 2.85
CA HIS A 107 3.88 9.32 3.93
C HIS A 107 4.72 8.56 4.98
N PRO A 108 4.30 8.50 6.27
CA PRO A 108 4.98 7.75 7.30
C PRO A 108 5.15 6.28 6.91
N LYS A 109 6.28 5.67 7.24
CA LYS A 109 6.60 4.28 6.88
C LYS A 109 7.18 3.52 8.08
N LEU A 110 6.82 2.25 8.19
CA LEU A 110 7.53 1.25 8.99
C LEU A 110 8.55 0.56 8.09
N GLU A 111 9.83 0.59 8.44
CA GLU A 111 10.83 -0.22 7.75
C GLU A 111 10.78 -1.67 8.22
N VAL A 112 10.74 -2.62 7.29
CA VAL A 112 10.84 -4.05 7.57
C VAL A 112 12.25 -4.50 7.20
N HIS A 113 13.03 -4.84 8.22
CA HIS A 113 14.42 -5.28 8.10
C HIS A 113 14.57 -6.73 8.52
N ARG A 114 15.32 -7.50 7.71
CA ARG A 114 15.77 -8.87 8.01
C ARG A 114 17.26 -8.96 7.80
N ALA A 115 17.96 -9.40 8.82
CA ALA A 115 19.42 -9.56 8.75
C ALA A 115 19.88 -10.48 7.61
N ALA A 116 19.13 -11.55 7.36
CA ALA A 116 19.42 -12.51 6.28
C ALA A 116 19.37 -11.91 4.87
N VAL A 117 18.73 -10.75 4.68
CA VAL A 117 18.70 -10.04 3.38
C VAL A 117 20.06 -9.40 3.06
N GLY A 118 20.85 -9.09 4.08
CA GLY A 118 22.21 -8.53 3.93
C GLY A 118 22.23 -7.12 3.30
N LYS A 119 21.16 -6.35 3.43
CA LYS A 119 21.06 -5.00 2.88
C LYS A 119 21.07 -3.95 3.98
N PRO A 120 21.60 -2.73 3.71
CA PRO A 120 21.61 -1.65 4.68
C PRO A 120 20.19 -1.21 5.04
N LEU A 121 20.08 -0.55 6.19
CA LEU A 121 18.84 0.11 6.61
C LEU A 121 18.49 1.26 5.64
N LEU A 122 17.20 1.49 5.47
CA LEU A 122 16.68 2.58 4.63
C LEU A 122 16.49 3.86 5.44
N HIS A 123 16.17 3.76 6.73
CA HIS A 123 15.81 4.91 7.57
C HIS A 123 16.86 6.03 7.65
N PRO A 124 18.19 5.80 7.49
CA PRO A 124 19.14 6.90 7.50
C PRO A 124 18.93 7.88 6.34
N ASP A 125 18.43 7.38 5.20
CA ASP A 125 18.24 8.13 3.96
C ASP A 125 16.76 8.49 3.68
N ASP A 126 15.82 8.01 4.52
CA ASP A 126 14.38 8.29 4.39
C ASP A 126 13.79 8.73 5.74
N SER A 127 13.67 10.04 5.92
CA SER A 127 13.10 10.65 7.13
C SER A 127 11.60 10.35 7.36
N ALA A 128 10.91 9.77 6.38
CA ALA A 128 9.54 9.32 6.53
C ALA A 128 9.43 7.95 7.24
N ILE A 129 10.55 7.26 7.45
CA ILE A 129 10.58 6.03 8.24
C ILE A 129 10.53 6.40 9.73
N VAL A 130 9.47 5.99 10.40
CA VAL A 130 9.15 6.36 11.80
C VAL A 130 9.53 5.28 12.81
N ALA A 131 9.70 4.03 12.35
CA ALA A 131 10.14 2.89 13.17
C ALA A 131 10.66 1.76 12.28
N ILE A 132 11.33 0.77 12.87
CA ILE A 132 11.86 -0.41 12.19
C ILE A 132 11.36 -1.68 12.88
N ALA A 133 10.73 -2.58 12.10
CA ALA A 133 10.48 -3.96 12.51
C ALA A 133 11.65 -4.83 12.06
N SER A 134 12.36 -5.46 13.01
CA SER A 134 13.59 -6.21 12.72
C SER A 134 13.69 -7.50 13.54
N ASP A 135 14.23 -8.56 12.91
CA ASP A 135 14.54 -9.84 13.53
C ASP A 135 15.84 -9.83 14.35
N VAL A 136 16.59 -8.71 14.36
CA VAL A 136 17.81 -8.53 15.13
C VAL A 136 17.83 -7.18 15.85
N PRO A 137 18.59 -7.03 16.96
CA PRO A 137 18.86 -5.72 17.57
C PRO A 137 19.57 -4.78 16.58
N LEU A 138 19.20 -3.50 16.60
CA LEU A 138 19.76 -2.44 15.75
C LEU A 138 20.19 -1.25 16.62
N PRO A 139 21.29 -1.35 17.37
CA PRO A 139 21.72 -0.30 18.32
C PRO A 139 22.06 1.03 17.62
N GLN A 140 22.38 1.01 16.33
CA GLN A 140 22.69 2.18 15.52
C GLN A 140 21.45 2.87 14.96
N ALA A 141 20.24 2.29 15.12
CA ALA A 141 19.02 2.89 14.59
C ALA A 141 18.68 4.18 15.34
N ARG A 142 18.28 5.21 14.59
CA ARG A 142 17.87 6.52 15.11
C ARG A 142 16.37 6.63 15.35
N VAL A 143 15.62 5.59 15.01
CA VAL A 143 14.18 5.46 15.18
C VAL A 143 13.88 4.22 16.03
N PRO A 144 12.71 4.15 16.70
CA PRO A 144 12.35 2.99 17.50
C PRO A 144 12.41 1.68 16.71
N ARG A 145 12.96 0.65 17.35
CA ARG A 145 12.95 -0.72 16.83
C ARG A 145 11.91 -1.55 17.56
N VAL A 146 11.15 -2.33 16.83
CA VAL A 146 10.23 -3.36 17.35
C VAL A 146 10.66 -4.74 16.83
N ASP A 147 10.36 -5.80 17.56
CA ASP A 147 10.59 -7.16 17.10
C ASP A 147 9.69 -7.47 15.91
N LEU A 148 10.24 -8.11 14.87
CA LEU A 148 9.51 -8.42 13.65
C LEU A 148 8.36 -9.42 13.88
N ASP A 149 8.42 -10.21 14.92
CA ASP A 149 7.38 -11.17 15.29
C ASP A 149 6.39 -10.64 16.35
N ASP A 150 6.64 -9.47 16.93
CA ASP A 150 5.71 -8.79 17.83
C ASP A 150 4.63 -8.02 17.05
N ILE A 151 3.63 -8.76 16.58
CA ILE A 151 2.57 -8.24 15.70
C ILE A 151 1.70 -7.20 16.41
N GLU A 152 1.46 -7.36 17.73
CA GLU A 152 0.67 -6.41 18.51
C GLU A 152 1.39 -5.06 18.63
N ALA A 153 2.67 -5.07 18.98
CA ALA A 153 3.48 -3.85 19.05
C ALA A 153 3.64 -3.18 17.67
N ILE A 154 3.75 -3.97 16.60
CA ILE A 154 3.77 -3.44 15.23
C ILE A 154 2.44 -2.78 14.90
N ALA A 155 1.29 -3.40 15.21
CA ALA A 155 -0.02 -2.81 14.99
C ALA A 155 -0.17 -1.48 15.74
N ASP A 156 0.31 -1.39 16.97
CA ASP A 156 0.31 -0.15 17.77
C ASP A 156 1.16 0.95 17.12
N ILE A 157 2.34 0.61 16.60
CA ILE A 157 3.20 1.54 15.86
C ILE A 157 2.50 2.05 14.60
N LEU A 158 1.90 1.15 13.82
CA LEU A 158 1.18 1.53 12.61
C LEU A 158 0.04 2.49 12.92
N LEU A 159 -0.76 2.20 13.95
CA LEU A 159 -1.88 3.06 14.36
C LEU A 159 -1.42 4.41 14.92
N ARG A 160 -0.35 4.43 15.70
CA ARG A 160 0.20 5.65 16.29
C ARG A 160 0.72 6.62 15.24
N HIS A 161 1.40 6.12 14.23
CA HIS A 161 2.11 6.92 13.23
C HIS A 161 1.35 7.12 11.92
N ALA A 162 0.21 6.44 11.71
CA ALA A 162 -0.60 6.64 10.52
C ALA A 162 -1.05 8.10 10.41
N ALA A 163 -0.73 8.74 9.27
CA ALA A 163 -1.10 10.12 8.98
C ALA A 163 -2.51 10.21 8.38
N ALA A 164 -3.21 11.30 8.65
CA ALA A 164 -4.48 11.58 7.97
C ALA A 164 -4.25 11.78 6.47
N PHE A 165 -5.10 11.15 5.66
CA PHE A 165 -5.18 11.40 4.23
C PHE A 165 -6.54 12.02 3.92
N ALA A 166 -6.50 13.25 3.41
CA ALA A 166 -7.64 13.89 2.76
C ALA A 166 -7.36 13.86 1.25
N PRO A 167 -8.22 13.28 0.41
CA PRO A 167 -8.08 13.47 -1.02
C PRO A 167 -8.21 14.97 -1.29
N ASP A 168 -7.25 15.54 -2.03
CA ASP A 168 -7.40 16.89 -2.53
C ASP A 168 -8.73 16.98 -3.27
N ALA A 169 -9.55 17.96 -2.95
CA ALA A 169 -10.77 18.22 -3.70
C ALA A 169 -10.35 18.32 -5.17
N HIS A 170 -10.87 17.45 -6.04
CA HIS A 170 -10.56 17.47 -7.45
C HIS A 170 -10.65 18.91 -7.95
N PRO A 171 -9.64 19.46 -8.64
CA PRO A 171 -9.90 20.60 -9.47
C PRO A 171 -10.98 20.14 -10.45
N SER A 172 -12.17 20.67 -10.29
CA SER A 172 -13.28 20.57 -11.24
C SER A 172 -12.69 20.72 -12.63
N ALA A 173 -13.00 19.78 -13.53
CA ALA A 173 -12.76 19.93 -14.95
C ALA A 173 -13.50 21.19 -15.41
N ALA A 174 -12.86 22.34 -15.28
CA ALA A 174 -13.34 23.62 -15.75
C ALA A 174 -12.89 23.77 -17.20
N GLY A 175 -13.85 23.69 -18.10
CA GLY A 175 -13.81 24.41 -19.36
C GLY A 175 -13.16 23.70 -20.54
N ALA A 176 -13.87 22.78 -21.16
CA ALA A 176 -13.88 22.72 -22.61
C ALA A 176 -15.12 23.46 -23.09
N SER A 177 -14.98 24.75 -23.32
CA SER A 177 -15.95 25.55 -24.06
C SER A 177 -15.32 26.01 -25.36
N ALA A 178 -16.03 25.68 -26.44
CA ALA A 178 -15.98 26.18 -27.83
C ALA A 178 -14.78 25.77 -28.68
#